data_2bcb273486889222b1936424db66e579
#
_entry.id   2bcb273486889222b1936424db66e579
#
_cell.length_a   1.000
_cell.length_b   1.000
_cell.length_c   1.000
_cell.angle_alpha   90.00
_cell.angle_beta   90.00
_cell.angle_gamma   90.00
#
_symmetry.space_group_name_H-M   'P 1'
#
loop_
_entity.id
_entity.type
_entity.pdbx_description
1 polymer ?
#
loop_
_entity_poly.entity_id
_entity_poly.type
_entity_poly.pdbx_seq_one_letter_code
_entity_poly.pdbx_strand_id
1 'polypeptide(L)'
;MTHTRLVRNMTIGGAAAAALTLLAATPASAETTVPEPDRFTSAFTVMATPDQVLNADGVATPGEPGATGRFDLRLDSASNTICYDITLTGVTGEYKSPAKTATHIHQAAVGKAGPPRIAFPNPVDAGDGTRTSSGCMQGPFTTGIMNAQNQDTGTGFTVAQIEADPASFAADTHTASFTAGAVRGQLTQVPVGGVDTGAGGSATTTSALPLVAGGGAVALAAAGVVLMRRHRAQES
;
A
#
# COMPACT_ATOMS: atom_id res chain seq x y z
N MET A 1 76.38 -63.57 -20.22
CA MET A 1 76.14 -62.62 -19.12
C MET A 1 75.46 -61.40 -19.73
N THR A 2 74.08 -61.30 -19.64
CA THR A 2 73.29 -60.36 -20.29
C THR A 2 72.60 -59.53 -19.24
N HIS A 3 72.98 -58.27 -19.12
CA HIS A 3 72.29 -57.31 -18.17
C HIS A 3 71.13 -56.68 -18.80
N THR A 4 69.92 -57.00 -18.34
CA THR A 4 68.65 -56.32 -18.72
C THR A 4 68.45 -55.13 -17.82
N ARG A 5 68.44 -53.93 -18.38
CA ARG A 5 68.05 -52.67 -17.67
C ARG A 5 66.54 -52.48 -17.68
N LEU A 6 65.99 -52.46 -16.48
CA LEU A 6 64.61 -52.08 -16.27
C LEU A 6 64.44 -50.57 -16.42
N VAL A 7 63.65 -50.13 -17.36
CA VAL A 7 63.22 -48.72 -17.49
C VAL A 7 61.95 -48.53 -16.65
N ARG A 8 62.03 -47.69 -15.66
CA ARG A 8 60.93 -47.37 -14.76
C ARG A 8 60.19 -46.13 -15.32
N ASN A 9 58.99 -46.31 -15.89
CA ASN A 9 58.15 -45.21 -16.32
C ASN A 9 57.54 -44.56 -15.08
N MET A 10 57.84 -43.25 -14.92
CA MET A 10 57.24 -42.37 -13.93
C MET A 10 56.05 -41.67 -14.57
N THR A 11 54.82 -42.08 -14.24
CA THR A 11 53.61 -41.36 -14.60
C THR A 11 53.39 -40.19 -13.64
N ILE A 12 53.49 -38.98 -14.15
CA ILE A 12 53.18 -37.76 -13.42
C ILE A 12 51.63 -37.60 -13.47
N GLY A 13 50.99 -37.89 -12.34
CA GLY A 13 49.56 -37.63 -12.15
C GLY A 13 49.31 -36.14 -11.92
N GLY A 14 48.73 -35.47 -12.90
CA GLY A 14 48.25 -34.08 -12.73
C GLY A 14 47.02 -34.03 -11.85
N ALA A 15 47.12 -33.46 -10.66
CA ALA A 15 45.97 -33.13 -9.83
C ALA A 15 45.28 -31.87 -10.36
N ALA A 16 44.11 -32.05 -11.00
CA ALA A 16 43.26 -30.93 -11.35
C ALA A 16 42.55 -30.40 -10.07
N ALA A 17 42.98 -29.26 -9.57
CA ALA A 17 42.32 -28.55 -8.49
C ALA A 17 41.04 -27.88 -9.08
N ALA A 18 39.86 -28.47 -8.80
CA ALA A 18 38.59 -27.81 -9.07
C ALA A 18 38.38 -26.69 -8.04
N ALA A 19 38.53 -25.44 -8.48
CA ALA A 19 38.16 -24.28 -7.68
C ALA A 19 36.63 -24.21 -7.57
N LEU A 20 36.06 -24.57 -6.43
CA LEU A 20 34.67 -24.28 -6.09
C LEU A 20 34.56 -22.79 -5.81
N THR A 21 34.03 -22.03 -6.74
CA THR A 21 33.59 -20.66 -6.49
C THR A 21 32.29 -20.71 -5.66
N LEU A 22 32.40 -20.47 -4.35
CA LEU A 22 31.25 -20.19 -3.51
C LEU A 22 30.71 -18.82 -3.98
N LEU A 23 29.58 -18.85 -4.69
CA LEU A 23 28.76 -17.64 -4.83
C LEU A 23 28.21 -17.33 -3.44
N ALA A 24 28.77 -16.31 -2.80
CA ALA A 24 28.19 -15.73 -1.60
C ALA A 24 26.83 -15.14 -2.01
N ALA A 25 25.73 -15.77 -1.57
CA ALA A 25 24.41 -15.17 -1.67
C ALA A 25 24.45 -13.90 -0.82
N THR A 26 24.36 -12.74 -1.48
CA THR A 26 24.15 -11.47 -0.78
C THR A 26 22.83 -11.59 -0.02
N PRO A 27 22.76 -11.24 1.28
CA PRO A 27 21.50 -11.23 2.00
C PRO A 27 20.54 -10.29 1.26
N ALA A 28 19.33 -10.75 0.99
CA ALA A 28 18.28 -9.91 0.47
C ALA A 28 18.07 -8.78 1.49
N SER A 29 18.32 -7.53 1.08
CA SER A 29 18.03 -6.39 1.94
C SER A 29 16.52 -6.37 2.21
N ALA A 30 16.13 -6.33 3.49
CA ALA A 30 14.74 -6.10 3.89
C ALA A 30 14.40 -4.62 3.71
N GLU A 31 13.10 -4.30 3.65
CA GLU A 31 12.63 -2.92 3.59
C GLU A 31 13.17 -2.11 4.78
N THR A 32 13.42 -0.83 4.52
CA THR A 32 13.96 0.10 5.49
C THR A 32 12.89 1.10 5.90
N THR A 33 12.75 1.36 7.20
CA THR A 33 11.97 2.50 7.69
C THR A 33 12.69 3.79 7.30
N VAL A 34 11.96 4.71 6.67
CA VAL A 34 12.49 5.98 6.16
C VAL A 34 11.64 7.15 6.63
N PRO A 35 12.17 8.38 6.66
CA PRO A 35 11.37 9.58 6.80
C PRO A 35 10.36 9.71 5.66
N GLU A 36 9.29 10.46 5.90
CA GLU A 36 8.33 10.81 4.86
C GLU A 36 9.03 11.61 3.74
N PRO A 37 8.82 11.23 2.44
CA PRO A 37 9.39 11.95 1.33
C PRO A 37 8.70 13.31 1.14
N ASP A 38 9.42 14.29 0.55
CA ASP A 38 8.91 15.65 0.30
C ASP A 38 7.72 15.68 -0.67
N ARG A 39 7.52 14.62 -1.44
CA ARG A 39 6.43 14.51 -2.42
C ARG A 39 6.03 13.05 -2.62
N PHE A 40 4.79 12.89 -3.06
CA PHE A 40 4.24 11.61 -3.45
C PHE A 40 3.80 11.63 -4.91
N THR A 41 3.92 10.49 -5.58
CA THR A 41 3.47 10.30 -6.97
C THR A 41 2.00 9.88 -7.03
N SER A 42 1.50 9.23 -5.98
CA SER A 42 0.10 8.78 -5.90
C SER A 42 -0.36 8.59 -4.46
N ALA A 43 -1.69 8.51 -4.27
CA ALA A 43 -2.30 8.18 -2.99
C ALA A 43 -3.48 7.23 -3.20
N PHE A 44 -3.71 6.37 -2.20
CA PHE A 44 -4.77 5.37 -2.21
C PHE A 44 -5.42 5.26 -0.85
N THR A 45 -6.68 4.85 -0.83
CA THR A 45 -7.37 4.45 0.39
C THR A 45 -7.93 3.04 0.22
N VAL A 46 -8.04 2.32 1.32
CA VAL A 46 -8.73 1.03 1.40
C VAL A 46 -9.74 1.10 2.53
N MET A 47 -10.98 0.77 2.22
CA MET A 47 -12.02 0.51 3.20
C MET A 47 -12.19 -1.01 3.30
N ALA A 48 -11.52 -1.60 4.29
CA ALA A 48 -11.51 -3.05 4.49
C ALA A 48 -12.68 -3.49 5.39
N THR A 49 -13.38 -4.53 4.95
CA THR A 49 -14.57 -5.06 5.63
C THR A 49 -14.51 -6.60 5.68
N PRO A 50 -15.24 -7.25 6.61
CA PRO A 50 -15.24 -8.70 6.75
C PRO A 50 -15.82 -9.48 5.56
N ASP A 51 -16.75 -8.88 4.84
CA ASP A 51 -17.45 -9.48 3.70
C ASP A 51 -16.60 -9.56 2.42
N GLN A 52 -15.49 -8.81 2.37
CA GLN A 52 -14.53 -8.87 1.27
C GLN A 52 -13.40 -9.89 1.47
N VAL A 53 -13.38 -10.58 2.61
CA VAL A 53 -12.35 -11.57 2.93
C VAL A 53 -12.48 -12.81 2.04
N LEU A 54 -11.35 -13.26 1.51
CA LEU A 54 -11.24 -14.47 0.69
C LEU A 54 -10.18 -15.40 1.31
N ASN A 55 -10.41 -16.70 1.26
CA ASN A 55 -9.36 -17.66 1.60
C ASN A 55 -8.33 -17.78 0.46
N ALA A 56 -7.32 -18.63 0.66
CA ALA A 56 -6.24 -18.84 -0.32
C ALA A 56 -6.72 -19.37 -1.66
N ASP A 57 -7.89 -20.04 -1.71
CA ASP A 57 -8.52 -20.57 -2.92
C ASP A 57 -9.38 -19.52 -3.64
N GLY A 58 -9.45 -18.29 -3.11
CA GLY A 58 -10.29 -17.21 -3.64
C GLY A 58 -11.79 -17.38 -3.33
N VAL A 59 -12.12 -18.20 -2.34
CA VAL A 59 -13.50 -18.40 -1.88
C VAL A 59 -13.82 -17.41 -0.77
N ALA A 60 -14.98 -16.74 -0.87
CA ALA A 60 -15.45 -15.83 0.15
C ALA A 60 -15.54 -16.53 1.51
N THR A 61 -14.87 -15.97 2.50
CA THR A 61 -14.79 -16.52 3.86
C THR A 61 -15.03 -15.35 4.80
N PRO A 62 -16.08 -15.39 5.64
CA PRO A 62 -16.42 -14.28 6.53
C PRO A 62 -15.24 -13.89 7.42
N GLY A 63 -14.91 -12.61 7.45
CA GLY A 63 -13.96 -12.03 8.39
C GLY A 63 -14.60 -11.77 9.75
N GLU A 64 -13.98 -10.89 10.55
CA GLU A 64 -14.43 -10.58 11.91
C GLU A 64 -15.70 -9.72 11.89
N PRO A 65 -16.83 -10.18 12.43
CA PRO A 65 -18.09 -9.46 12.37
C PRO A 65 -18.02 -8.09 13.06
N GLY A 66 -18.44 -7.04 12.34
CA GLY A 66 -18.44 -5.67 12.84
C GLY A 66 -17.08 -4.97 12.80
N ALA A 67 -16.01 -5.69 12.44
CA ALA A 67 -14.70 -5.05 12.26
C ALA A 67 -14.65 -4.22 10.97
N THR A 68 -13.80 -3.20 10.97
CA THR A 68 -13.45 -2.40 9.79
C THR A 68 -11.98 -2.05 9.80
N GLY A 69 -11.43 -1.80 8.63
CA GLY A 69 -10.06 -1.30 8.46
C GLY A 69 -10.04 -0.15 7.48
N ARG A 70 -9.27 0.89 7.81
CA ARG A 70 -8.92 1.97 6.90
C ARG A 70 -7.42 1.96 6.70
N PHE A 71 -6.99 1.97 5.45
CA PHE A 71 -5.59 2.12 5.06
C PHE A 71 -5.50 3.36 4.18
N ASP A 72 -4.76 4.35 4.59
CA ASP A 72 -4.41 5.51 3.79
C ASP A 72 -2.95 5.38 3.38
N LEU A 73 -2.72 5.32 2.08
CA LEU A 73 -1.42 4.99 1.49
C LEU A 73 -0.97 6.13 0.59
N ARG A 74 0.30 6.53 0.71
CA ARG A 74 0.93 7.52 -0.15
C ARG A 74 2.22 6.95 -0.70
N LEU A 75 2.40 6.99 -2.00
CA LEU A 75 3.50 6.34 -2.71
C LEU A 75 4.41 7.37 -3.37
N ASP A 76 5.71 7.14 -3.28
CA ASP A 76 6.73 7.75 -4.14
C ASP A 76 7.42 6.64 -4.93
N SER A 77 7.02 6.49 -6.19
CA SER A 77 7.58 5.46 -7.07
C SER A 77 9.02 5.74 -7.49
N ALA A 78 9.49 6.99 -7.42
CA ALA A 78 10.86 7.34 -7.74
C ALA A 78 11.86 6.78 -6.71
N SER A 79 11.49 6.79 -5.44
CA SER A 79 12.28 6.23 -4.34
C SER A 79 11.85 4.82 -3.92
N ASN A 80 10.81 4.26 -4.55
CA ASN A 80 10.17 3.00 -4.14
C ASN A 80 9.72 3.02 -2.67
N THR A 81 9.10 4.12 -2.23
CA THR A 81 8.65 4.36 -0.87
C THR A 81 7.13 4.30 -0.78
N ILE A 82 6.62 3.69 0.29
CA ILE A 82 5.22 3.71 0.69
C ILE A 82 5.12 4.26 2.11
N CYS A 83 4.32 5.32 2.29
CA CYS A 83 3.88 5.78 3.60
C CYS A 83 2.46 5.29 3.84
N TYR A 84 2.17 4.91 5.07
CA TYR A 84 0.91 4.31 5.45
C TYR A 84 0.41 4.86 6.78
N ASP A 85 -0.91 5.03 6.86
CA ASP A 85 -1.68 5.25 8.08
C ASP A 85 -2.79 4.19 8.09
N ILE A 86 -2.73 3.27 9.05
CA ILE A 86 -3.65 2.14 9.16
C ILE A 86 -4.42 2.26 10.47
N THR A 87 -5.74 2.25 10.38
CA THR A 87 -6.65 2.21 11.54
C THR A 87 -7.57 1.00 11.40
N LEU A 88 -7.59 0.15 12.42
CA LEU A 88 -8.48 -0.98 12.53
C LEU A 88 -9.45 -0.73 13.69
N THR A 89 -10.75 -0.92 13.46
CA THR A 89 -11.80 -0.82 14.49
C THR A 89 -12.47 -2.17 14.63
N GLY A 90 -12.63 -2.63 15.88
CA GLY A 90 -13.30 -3.89 16.17
C GLY A 90 -12.53 -5.15 15.78
N VAL A 91 -11.28 -5.04 15.32
CA VAL A 91 -10.37 -6.18 15.11
C VAL A 91 -9.80 -6.60 16.45
N THR A 92 -10.03 -7.84 16.85
CA THR A 92 -9.69 -8.36 18.19
C THR A 92 -8.70 -9.54 18.13
N GLY A 93 -8.21 -9.97 19.30
CA GLY A 93 -7.31 -11.10 19.42
C GLY A 93 -5.88 -10.81 18.95
N GLU A 94 -5.07 -11.85 18.90
CA GLU A 94 -3.68 -11.79 18.50
C GLU A 94 -3.54 -11.83 16.98
N TYR A 95 -2.60 -11.06 16.44
CA TYR A 95 -2.22 -11.14 15.04
C TYR A 95 -1.59 -12.49 14.72
N LYS A 96 -2.00 -13.08 13.60
CA LYS A 96 -1.46 -14.35 13.13
C LYS A 96 -1.49 -14.44 11.61
N SER A 97 -0.34 -14.66 11.02
CA SER A 97 -0.15 -14.89 9.59
C SER A 97 1.06 -15.80 9.37
N PRO A 98 1.13 -16.57 8.29
CA PRO A 98 2.36 -17.22 7.87
C PRO A 98 3.42 -16.22 7.37
N ALA A 99 3.05 -14.99 7.01
CA ALA A 99 3.98 -13.91 6.68
C ALA A 99 4.64 -13.33 7.93
N LYS A 100 5.67 -12.50 7.76
CA LYS A 100 6.43 -11.88 8.87
C LYS A 100 5.59 -10.98 9.78
N THR A 101 4.49 -10.42 9.26
CA THR A 101 3.47 -9.67 10.00
C THR A 101 2.09 -10.15 9.55
N ALA A 102 1.01 -9.60 10.08
CA ALA A 102 -0.34 -10.01 9.75
C ALA A 102 -1.15 -8.95 8.99
N THR A 103 -0.51 -7.85 8.59
CA THR A 103 -1.14 -6.75 7.86
C THR A 103 -0.38 -6.53 6.55
N HIS A 104 -1.08 -6.65 5.41
CA HIS A 104 -0.44 -6.76 4.10
C HIS A 104 -1.09 -5.95 3.00
N ILE A 105 -0.32 -5.71 1.91
CA ILE A 105 -0.87 -5.51 0.57
C ILE A 105 -0.62 -6.78 -0.24
N HIS A 106 -1.69 -7.29 -0.85
CA HIS A 106 -1.69 -8.43 -1.76
C HIS A 106 -1.82 -7.98 -3.21
N GLN A 107 -1.10 -8.63 -4.13
CA GLN A 107 -1.38 -8.51 -5.56
C GLN A 107 -2.54 -9.44 -5.90
N ALA A 108 -3.74 -8.89 -5.83
CA ALA A 108 -4.98 -9.64 -5.93
C ALA A 108 -6.11 -8.72 -6.41
N ALA A 109 -6.62 -8.99 -7.61
CA ALA A 109 -7.80 -8.29 -8.15
C ALA A 109 -9.07 -8.62 -7.34
N VAL A 110 -10.12 -7.86 -7.56
CA VAL A 110 -11.43 -8.06 -6.91
C VAL A 110 -11.89 -9.52 -7.05
N GLY A 111 -12.26 -10.14 -5.93
CA GLY A 111 -12.72 -11.52 -5.88
C GLY A 111 -11.65 -12.58 -6.19
N LYS A 112 -10.36 -12.21 -6.11
CA LYS A 112 -9.24 -13.12 -6.29
C LYS A 112 -8.35 -13.15 -5.06
N ALA A 113 -7.77 -14.32 -4.76
CA ALA A 113 -6.63 -14.44 -3.89
C ALA A 113 -5.35 -14.10 -4.65
N GLY A 114 -4.29 -13.74 -3.93
CA GLY A 114 -2.98 -13.47 -4.50
C GLY A 114 -1.91 -13.32 -3.44
N PRO A 115 -0.63 -13.34 -3.83
CA PRO A 115 0.47 -13.29 -2.87
C PRO A 115 0.57 -11.92 -2.19
N PRO A 116 0.98 -11.86 -0.91
CA PRO A 116 1.39 -10.61 -0.28
C PRO A 116 2.62 -10.05 -1.01
N ARG A 117 2.70 -8.73 -1.10
CA ARG A 117 3.82 -7.98 -1.71
C ARG A 117 4.49 -7.05 -0.73
N ILE A 118 3.71 -6.48 0.20
CA ILE A 118 4.19 -5.63 1.30
C ILE A 118 3.61 -6.16 2.60
N ALA A 119 4.41 -6.22 3.65
CA ALA A 119 4.01 -6.58 4.99
C ALA A 119 4.28 -5.39 5.93
N PHE A 120 3.22 -4.74 6.40
CA PHE A 120 3.29 -3.61 7.32
C PHE A 120 3.52 -4.07 8.77
N PRO A 121 4.12 -3.24 9.63
CA PRO A 121 4.03 -3.44 11.06
C PRO A 121 2.57 -3.58 11.51
N ASN A 122 2.30 -4.58 12.35
CA ASN A 122 0.94 -4.80 12.84
C ASN A 122 0.46 -3.59 13.64
N PRO A 123 -0.78 -3.08 13.39
CA PRO A 123 -1.38 -2.04 14.19
C PRO A 123 -1.44 -2.39 15.67
N VAL A 124 -1.11 -1.44 16.54
CA VAL A 124 -1.14 -1.60 17.99
C VAL A 124 -2.34 -0.90 18.61
N ASP A 125 -2.80 -1.38 19.77
CA ASP A 125 -3.93 -0.80 20.48
C ASP A 125 -3.64 0.67 20.83
N ALA A 126 -4.54 1.56 20.41
CA ALA A 126 -4.49 2.99 20.70
C ALA A 126 -5.19 3.36 22.02
N GLY A 127 -5.84 2.41 22.70
CA GLY A 127 -6.50 2.62 23.98
C GLY A 127 -7.95 3.12 23.89
N ASP A 128 -8.50 3.26 22.68
CA ASP A 128 -9.86 3.74 22.40
C ASP A 128 -10.73 2.72 21.65
N GLY A 129 -10.29 1.46 21.59
CA GLY A 129 -10.94 0.39 20.86
C GLY A 129 -10.51 0.33 19.38
N THR A 130 -9.55 1.15 18.97
CA THR A 130 -8.88 1.05 17.67
C THR A 130 -7.47 0.50 17.80
N ARG A 131 -6.92 0.01 16.69
CA ARG A 131 -5.51 -0.34 16.56
C ARG A 131 -4.93 0.46 15.41
N THR A 132 -3.75 1.03 15.61
CA THR A 132 -3.12 1.92 14.60
C THR A 132 -1.69 1.52 14.29
N SER A 133 -1.27 1.77 13.06
CA SER A 133 0.11 1.65 12.62
C SER A 133 0.37 2.72 11.56
N SER A 134 1.45 3.47 11.68
CA SER A 134 1.82 4.48 10.70
C SER A 134 3.33 4.55 10.50
N GLY A 135 3.75 5.06 9.35
CA GLY A 135 5.16 5.24 9.01
C GLY A 135 5.41 5.20 7.52
N CYS A 136 6.68 5.19 7.14
CA CYS A 136 7.11 5.05 5.76
C CYS A 136 8.14 3.94 5.65
N MET A 137 8.03 3.13 4.59
CA MET A 137 8.92 2.02 4.27
C MET A 137 9.43 2.16 2.84
N GLN A 138 10.71 1.92 2.66
CA GLN A 138 11.33 1.88 1.33
C GLN A 138 11.73 0.45 0.97
N GLY A 139 11.41 0.03 -0.27
CA GLY A 139 11.86 -1.25 -0.80
C GLY A 139 13.38 -1.37 -0.97
N PRO A 140 13.88 -2.59 -1.19
CA PRO A 140 13.14 -3.80 -1.59
C PRO A 140 12.26 -4.37 -0.47
N PHE A 141 11.05 -4.81 -0.83
CA PHE A 141 10.10 -5.34 0.14
C PHE A 141 10.28 -6.84 0.34
N THR A 142 9.96 -7.31 1.55
CA THR A 142 9.91 -8.73 1.91
C THR A 142 8.62 -9.03 2.67
N THR A 143 8.13 -10.25 2.54
CA THR A 143 6.91 -10.71 3.20
C THR A 143 7.12 -11.88 4.15
N GLY A 144 8.23 -12.62 3.96
CA GLY A 144 8.49 -13.89 4.64
C GLY A 144 7.78 -15.09 4.00
N ILE A 145 6.99 -14.88 2.92
CA ILE A 145 6.34 -15.96 2.18
C ILE A 145 7.15 -16.30 0.94
N MET A 146 7.49 -17.58 0.79
CA MET A 146 8.20 -18.08 -0.38
C MET A 146 7.22 -18.57 -1.45
N ASN A 147 7.50 -18.20 -2.70
CA ASN A 147 6.80 -18.74 -3.87
C ASN A 147 7.33 -20.13 -4.25
N ALA A 148 6.77 -20.75 -5.31
CA ALA A 148 7.18 -22.06 -5.80
C ALA A 148 8.64 -22.12 -6.28
N GLN A 149 9.27 -20.97 -6.57
CA GLN A 149 10.66 -20.83 -6.97
C GLN A 149 11.59 -20.55 -5.78
N ASN A 150 11.08 -20.68 -4.54
CA ASN A 150 11.78 -20.38 -3.30
C ASN A 150 12.31 -18.93 -3.24
N GLN A 151 11.54 -17.99 -3.77
CA GLN A 151 11.78 -16.55 -3.68
C GLN A 151 10.71 -15.90 -2.81
N ASP A 152 11.10 -14.95 -1.97
CA ASP A 152 10.13 -14.15 -1.21
C ASP A 152 9.17 -13.44 -2.15
N THR A 153 7.88 -13.43 -1.83
CA THR A 153 6.84 -12.85 -2.69
C THR A 153 6.93 -11.34 -2.83
N GLY A 154 7.66 -10.65 -1.97
CA GLY A 154 8.02 -9.24 -2.12
C GLY A 154 9.19 -8.98 -3.07
N THR A 155 9.97 -10.04 -3.43
CA THR A 155 11.15 -9.88 -4.29
C THR A 155 10.79 -9.28 -5.66
N GLY A 156 11.48 -8.19 -6.02
CA GLY A 156 11.26 -7.48 -7.28
C GLY A 156 9.96 -6.67 -7.35
N PHE A 157 9.21 -6.62 -6.25
CA PHE A 157 8.03 -5.77 -6.18
C PHE A 157 8.41 -4.31 -5.96
N THR A 158 7.71 -3.40 -6.66
CA THR A 158 7.85 -1.95 -6.50
C THR A 158 6.48 -1.28 -6.39
N VAL A 159 6.40 -0.16 -5.69
CA VAL A 159 5.15 0.60 -5.55
C VAL A 159 4.63 1.14 -6.89
N ALA A 160 5.50 1.30 -7.89
CA ALA A 160 5.08 1.64 -9.26
C ALA A 160 4.13 0.60 -9.88
N GLN A 161 4.17 -0.66 -9.44
CA GLN A 161 3.23 -1.69 -9.90
C GLN A 161 1.81 -1.44 -9.35
N ILE A 162 1.69 -0.87 -8.15
CA ILE A 162 0.40 -0.43 -7.60
C ILE A 162 -0.14 0.73 -8.44
N GLU A 163 0.70 1.70 -8.76
CA GLU A 163 0.30 2.87 -9.58
C GLU A 163 -0.16 2.49 -10.98
N ALA A 164 0.50 1.48 -11.57
CA ALA A 164 0.17 1.01 -12.91
C ALA A 164 -1.19 0.30 -12.99
N ASP A 165 -1.58 -0.42 -11.95
CA ASP A 165 -2.84 -1.18 -11.92
C ASP A 165 -3.36 -1.34 -10.47
N PRO A 166 -3.87 -0.27 -9.85
CA PRO A 166 -4.32 -0.31 -8.46
C PRO A 166 -5.48 -1.28 -8.22
N ALA A 167 -6.31 -1.56 -9.23
CA ALA A 167 -7.42 -2.51 -9.13
C ALA A 167 -6.96 -3.96 -8.91
N SER A 168 -5.69 -4.26 -9.19
CA SER A 168 -5.08 -5.56 -8.93
C SER A 168 -4.46 -5.69 -7.53
N PHE A 169 -4.78 -4.79 -6.60
CA PHE A 169 -4.24 -4.83 -5.24
C PHE A 169 -5.32 -4.69 -4.18
N ALA A 170 -5.15 -5.47 -3.11
CA ALA A 170 -6.01 -5.44 -1.92
C ALA A 170 -5.14 -5.34 -0.66
N ALA A 171 -5.67 -4.72 0.40
CA ALA A 171 -5.07 -4.77 1.72
C ALA A 171 -5.94 -5.56 2.70
N ASP A 172 -5.30 -6.22 3.64
CA ASP A 172 -5.98 -7.01 4.67
C ASP A 172 -5.19 -7.05 5.98
N THR A 173 -5.84 -7.59 7.01
CA THR A 173 -5.20 -7.98 8.26
C THR A 173 -5.77 -9.29 8.77
N HIS A 174 -4.94 -10.08 9.48
CA HIS A 174 -5.28 -11.41 9.96
C HIS A 174 -5.13 -11.51 11.47
N THR A 175 -5.97 -12.35 12.09
CA THR A 175 -5.83 -12.70 13.51
C THR A 175 -5.88 -14.22 13.68
N ALA A 176 -5.60 -14.69 14.90
CA ALA A 176 -5.62 -16.11 15.20
C ALA A 176 -7.03 -16.74 14.99
N SER A 177 -8.09 -15.96 15.18
CA SER A 177 -9.48 -16.39 14.96
C SER A 177 -9.91 -16.25 13.49
N PHE A 178 -9.30 -15.33 12.75
CA PHE A 178 -9.64 -15.01 11.35
C PHE A 178 -8.38 -15.12 10.48
N THR A 179 -7.92 -16.36 10.30
CA THR A 179 -6.66 -16.65 9.59
C THR A 179 -6.73 -16.40 8.09
N ALA A 180 -7.93 -16.41 7.48
CA ALA A 180 -8.15 -16.00 6.11
C ALA A 180 -8.16 -14.46 5.95
N GLY A 181 -8.37 -13.73 7.03
CA GLY A 181 -8.45 -12.29 7.14
C GLY A 181 -9.54 -11.88 8.13
N ALA A 182 -9.28 -10.91 8.99
CA ALA A 182 -10.29 -10.27 9.81
C ALA A 182 -11.07 -9.25 8.98
N VAL A 183 -10.37 -8.46 8.17
CA VAL A 183 -10.92 -7.49 7.21
C VAL A 183 -10.05 -7.46 5.96
N ARG A 184 -10.67 -7.13 4.81
CA ARG A 184 -10.00 -6.98 3.51
C ARG A 184 -10.70 -5.92 2.68
N GLY A 185 -9.97 -5.22 1.80
CA GLY A 185 -10.53 -4.27 0.84
C GLY A 185 -9.60 -4.02 -0.34
N GLN A 186 -10.16 -3.56 -1.46
CA GLN A 186 -9.39 -3.16 -2.64
C GLN A 186 -8.85 -1.74 -2.48
N LEU A 187 -7.72 -1.47 -3.14
CA LEU A 187 -7.16 -0.14 -3.23
C LEU A 187 -8.04 0.74 -4.15
N THR A 188 -8.31 1.94 -3.69
CA THR A 188 -8.99 2.98 -4.46
C THR A 188 -8.08 4.20 -4.52
N GLN A 189 -7.79 4.68 -5.73
CA GLN A 189 -6.96 5.86 -5.90
C GLN A 189 -7.70 7.11 -5.43
N VAL A 190 -6.97 8.00 -4.74
CA VAL A 190 -7.43 9.30 -4.27
C VAL A 190 -6.46 10.40 -4.70
N PRO A 191 -6.85 11.68 -4.71
CA PRO A 191 -5.91 12.78 -5.00
C PRO A 191 -4.73 12.78 -4.02
N VAL A 192 -3.53 13.06 -4.52
CA VAL A 192 -2.35 13.32 -3.67
C VAL A 192 -2.60 14.59 -2.88
N GLY A 193 -2.47 14.51 -1.54
CA GLY A 193 -2.78 15.62 -0.63
C GLY A 193 -4.11 15.47 0.10
N GLY A 194 -4.87 14.41 -0.23
CA GLY A 194 -6.17 14.12 0.36
C GLY A 194 -7.27 15.11 -0.09
N VAL A 195 -8.52 14.67 -0.02
CA VAL A 195 -9.64 15.59 0.17
C VAL A 195 -9.85 15.66 1.68
N ASP A 196 -9.65 16.81 2.31
CA ASP A 196 -10.08 17.07 3.68
C ASP A 196 -11.60 16.88 3.76
N THR A 197 -12.02 15.64 3.95
CA THR A 197 -13.43 15.31 4.21
C THR A 197 -13.66 15.42 5.70
N GLY A 198 -13.62 16.65 6.26
CA GLY A 198 -13.99 16.73 7.66
C GLY A 198 -13.65 17.96 8.48
N ALA A 199 -13.01 18.98 7.94
CA ALA A 199 -13.04 20.30 8.55
C ALA A 199 -13.61 21.27 7.53
N GLY A 200 -14.81 21.81 7.76
CA GLY A 200 -15.35 22.93 7.02
C GLY A 200 -14.47 24.16 7.20
N GLY A 201 -13.25 24.11 6.68
CA GLY A 201 -12.35 25.23 6.55
C GLY A 201 -12.65 25.96 5.26
N SER A 202 -13.29 27.14 5.36
CA SER A 202 -13.36 28.10 4.27
C SER A 202 -11.95 28.31 3.72
N ALA A 203 -11.68 27.79 2.52
CA ALA A 203 -10.52 28.22 1.76
C ALA A 203 -10.73 29.71 1.45
N THR A 204 -10.12 30.59 2.25
CA THR A 204 -9.93 31.98 1.87
C THR A 204 -8.93 31.99 0.73
N THR A 205 -9.45 31.83 -0.50
CA THR A 205 -8.70 32.23 -1.69
C THR A 205 -8.50 33.74 -1.61
N THR A 206 -7.35 34.13 -1.12
CA THR A 206 -6.87 35.50 -1.30
C THR A 206 -6.43 35.63 -2.76
N SER A 207 -7.42 35.74 -3.66
CA SER A 207 -7.16 36.20 -5.02
C SER A 207 -6.80 37.66 -4.90
N ALA A 208 -5.52 37.99 -4.95
CA ALA A 208 -5.03 39.33 -5.21
C ALA A 208 -5.52 39.73 -6.62
N LEU A 209 -6.65 40.43 -6.67
CA LEU A 209 -7.07 41.11 -7.89
C LEU A 209 -6.13 42.31 -8.10
N PRO A 210 -5.58 42.51 -9.32
CA PRO A 210 -4.91 43.74 -9.65
C PRO A 210 -5.93 44.87 -9.67
N LEU A 211 -5.66 45.92 -8.89
CA LEU A 211 -6.41 47.19 -8.96
C LEU A 211 -6.22 47.79 -10.36
N VAL A 212 -7.23 47.65 -11.23
CA VAL A 212 -7.35 48.50 -12.39
C VAL A 212 -8.34 49.61 -12.02
N ALA A 213 -7.79 50.80 -11.85
CA ALA A 213 -8.59 52.02 -11.70
C ALA A 213 -9.33 52.31 -13.04
N GLY A 214 -10.64 52.23 -13.02
CA GLY A 214 -11.50 52.58 -14.14
C GLY A 214 -12.92 52.80 -13.62
N GLY A 215 -13.31 54.07 -13.40
CA GLY A 215 -14.59 54.44 -12.88
C GLY A 215 -15.75 54.21 -13.88
N GLY A 216 -16.95 54.02 -13.34
CA GLY A 216 -18.18 54.24 -14.06
C GLY A 216 -19.11 53.02 -14.12
N ALA A 217 -20.33 53.26 -13.55
CA ALA A 217 -21.58 52.57 -13.82
C ALA A 217 -21.86 51.24 -13.16
N VAL A 218 -22.31 51.25 -11.90
CA VAL A 218 -23.28 50.27 -11.38
C VAL A 218 -24.34 51.03 -10.58
N ALA A 219 -25.37 51.49 -11.26
CA ALA A 219 -26.64 51.88 -10.66
C ALA A 219 -27.70 51.60 -11.72
N LEU A 220 -28.37 50.44 -11.69
CA LEU A 220 -29.68 50.17 -12.29
C LEU A 220 -29.97 48.65 -12.34
N ALA A 221 -30.13 48.02 -11.20
CA ALA A 221 -30.71 46.66 -11.15
C ALA A 221 -31.52 46.37 -9.86
N ALA A 222 -31.89 47.37 -9.09
CA ALA A 222 -32.70 47.15 -7.87
C ALA A 222 -34.17 47.58 -7.97
N ALA A 223 -34.64 48.07 -9.12
CA ALA A 223 -36.00 48.56 -9.28
C ALA A 223 -37.02 47.56 -9.90
N GLY A 224 -36.57 46.41 -10.39
CA GLY A 224 -37.43 45.47 -11.12
C GLY A 224 -38.20 44.46 -10.27
N VAL A 225 -37.73 44.18 -9.06
CA VAL A 225 -38.33 43.09 -8.24
C VAL A 225 -39.44 43.57 -7.33
N VAL A 226 -39.58 44.86 -7.05
CA VAL A 226 -40.62 45.40 -6.18
C VAL A 226 -41.94 45.64 -6.94
N LEU A 227 -41.93 45.87 -8.23
CA LEU A 227 -43.14 46.06 -9.02
C LEU A 227 -43.91 44.77 -9.33
N MET A 228 -43.27 43.64 -9.42
CA MET A 228 -43.96 42.35 -9.70
C MET A 228 -44.70 41.76 -8.50
N ARG A 229 -44.40 42.19 -7.28
CA ARG A 229 -45.12 41.72 -6.09
C ARG A 229 -46.40 42.52 -5.77
N ARG A 230 -46.59 43.69 -6.36
CA ARG A 230 -47.82 44.49 -6.12
C ARG A 230 -48.98 44.15 -7.04
N HIS A 231 -48.77 43.52 -8.20
CA HIS A 231 -49.84 43.13 -9.10
C HIS A 231 -50.53 41.80 -8.74
N ARG A 232 -49.96 40.97 -7.88
CA ARG A 232 -50.61 39.72 -7.47
C ARG A 232 -51.48 39.81 -6.21
N ALA A 233 -51.59 40.97 -5.59
CA ALA A 233 -52.38 41.18 -4.38
C ALA A 233 -53.73 41.89 -4.63
N GLN A 234 -54.10 42.11 -5.90
CA GLN A 234 -55.37 42.77 -6.26
C GLN A 234 -56.36 41.91 -7.05
N GLU A 235 -56.04 40.60 -7.24
CA GLU A 235 -56.97 39.67 -7.90
C GLU A 235 -57.19 38.40 -7.01
N SER A 236 -57.66 38.63 -5.77
CA SER A 236 -58.32 37.61 -5.01
C SER A 236 -59.33 38.20 -4.03
#